data_1a0b2c93be56d00e640da85b255994b4
#
_entry.id   1a0b2c93be56d00e640da85b255994b4
#
_cell.length_a   1.000
_cell.length_b   1.000
_cell.length_c   1.000
_cell.angle_alpha   90.00
_cell.angle_beta   90.00
_cell.angle_gamma   90.00
#
_symmetry.space_group_name_H-M   'P 1'
#
loop_
_entity.id
_entity.type
_entity.pdbx_description
1 polymer ?
#
loop_
_entity_poly.entity_id
_entity_poly.type
_entity_poly.pdbx_seq_one_letter_code
_entity_poly.pdbx_strand_id
1 'polypeptide(L)'
;MNGRAVAFWGVLSLAALLGFGTGLPAMAADWAWSLPNHVPEPRVPADNPMSAAKVELGRRLFYDTRLSGNGTIACASCHLQARAFTDGRALAPGSTGALTHRNPQALANGAWNATYTWANPALVSLERQMEVPLFGDDPIEMGVTDANRAEILERLRLDPVYPPLFRQSFPEAAEPLTMATVIKAVAAFQRSIVSVDSRYDRYLQGKAALSDPETRGMNLFFGERAECHHCHGSFNFNDQVVHARTREVETLFHNTGLYNLDGAGAYPFPNRGLFEFTARPEDMGAFRAPSLRNVAVTGPYMHDGSIATLAAVIDAYSDGGRAIRSGALKGDGRLNPHKSGLIARIGLTPQEKRDLLAFLGTLTDETLLTDPRWSDPWQAER
;
A
#
# COMPACT_ATOMS: atom_id res chain seq x y z
N MET A 1 25.34 98.64 1.03
CA MET A 1 24.01 99.08 1.48
C MET A 1 23.04 97.92 1.09
N ASN A 2 22.66 97.23 2.02
CA ASN A 2 21.56 96.30 2.32
C ASN A 2 20.59 95.90 1.19
N GLY A 3 20.54 94.67 0.80
CA GLY A 3 19.53 93.99 0.06
C GLY A 3 19.26 92.58 0.62
N ARG A 4 18.11 92.45 1.27
CA ARG A 4 17.68 91.18 1.92
C ARG A 4 17.22 90.16 0.87
N ALA A 5 17.77 88.95 0.93
CA ALA A 5 17.26 87.82 0.18
C ALA A 5 16.17 87.09 1.01
N VAL A 6 15.03 86.83 0.37
CA VAL A 6 13.92 86.06 0.93
C VAL A 6 14.07 84.63 0.46
N ALA A 7 14.22 83.72 1.42
CA ALA A 7 14.29 82.29 1.14
C ALA A 7 12.86 81.70 1.10
N PHE A 8 12.48 81.09 -0.02
CA PHE A 8 11.32 80.21 -0.14
C PHE A 8 11.63 78.79 0.25
N TRP A 9 10.99 78.28 1.28
CA TRP A 9 11.01 76.94 1.67
C TRP A 9 9.97 76.11 0.90
N GLY A 10 10.41 75.31 -0.06
CA GLY A 10 9.57 74.30 -0.70
C GLY A 10 9.53 73.04 0.13
N VAL A 11 8.38 72.66 0.67
CA VAL A 11 8.13 71.43 1.34
C VAL A 11 7.91 70.33 0.31
N LEU A 12 8.91 69.45 0.08
CA LEU A 12 8.72 68.22 -0.68
C LEU A 12 8.11 67.15 0.27
N SER A 13 6.83 66.89 0.06
CA SER A 13 6.17 65.72 0.68
C SER A 13 6.59 64.43 -0.03
N LEU A 14 7.46 63.65 0.60
CA LEU A 14 7.83 62.32 0.16
C LEU A 14 6.72 61.34 0.61
N ALA A 15 5.82 60.94 -0.29
CA ALA A 15 4.87 59.88 -0.05
C ALA A 15 5.61 58.53 -0.10
N ALA A 16 5.88 57.95 1.05
CA ALA A 16 6.39 56.57 1.16
C ALA A 16 5.26 55.59 0.86
N LEU A 17 5.27 55.03 -0.34
CA LEU A 17 4.45 53.85 -0.69
C LEU A 17 5.00 52.61 0.08
N LEU A 18 4.43 52.37 1.24
CA LEU A 18 4.58 51.10 1.94
C LEU A 18 3.81 50.05 1.14
N GLY A 19 4.52 49.33 0.25
CA GLY A 19 4.03 48.13 -0.37
C GLY A 19 3.89 47.04 0.71
N PHE A 20 2.68 46.83 1.21
CA PHE A 20 2.34 45.64 1.95
C PHE A 20 2.36 44.48 0.95
N GLY A 21 3.53 43.85 0.80
CA GLY A 21 3.64 42.52 0.24
C GLY A 21 2.94 41.58 1.20
N THR A 22 1.69 41.22 0.90
CA THR A 22 1.03 40.08 1.52
C THR A 22 1.71 38.82 1.03
N GLY A 23 2.90 38.53 1.60
CA GLY A 23 3.46 37.18 1.57
C GLY A 23 2.46 36.31 2.27
N LEU A 24 1.68 35.52 1.51
CA LEU A 24 0.96 34.38 2.08
C LEU A 24 1.98 33.58 2.88
N PRO A 25 1.72 33.27 4.16
CA PRO A 25 2.60 32.39 4.89
C PRO A 25 2.64 31.09 4.09
N ALA A 26 3.84 30.67 3.65
CA ALA A 26 4.06 29.31 3.19
C ALA A 26 3.57 28.44 4.32
N MET A 27 2.40 27.80 4.15
CA MET A 27 1.90 26.79 5.08
C MET A 27 2.99 25.76 5.13
N ALA A 28 3.80 25.77 6.19
CA ALA A 28 4.77 24.74 6.46
C ALA A 28 3.98 23.41 6.40
N ALA A 29 4.44 22.47 5.61
CA ALA A 29 3.78 21.18 5.51
C ALA A 29 3.60 20.64 6.92
N ASP A 30 2.37 20.54 7.40
CA ASP A 30 2.02 20.09 8.75
C ASP A 30 2.19 18.56 8.91
N TRP A 31 2.94 17.95 7.97
CA TRP A 31 3.24 16.52 7.93
C TRP A 31 4.74 16.26 8.00
N ALA A 32 5.15 15.48 9.00
CA ALA A 32 6.51 14.97 9.12
C ALA A 32 6.49 13.44 9.23
N TRP A 33 7.40 12.79 8.53
CA TRP A 33 7.59 11.35 8.63
C TRP A 33 8.36 11.00 9.91
N SER A 34 7.79 10.10 10.72
CA SER A 34 8.49 9.51 11.87
C SER A 34 9.07 8.15 11.44
N LEU A 35 10.26 8.18 10.84
CA LEU A 35 10.92 7.00 10.29
C LEU A 35 12.26 6.75 10.99
N PRO A 36 12.65 5.49 11.23
CA PRO A 36 13.99 5.17 11.66
C PRO A 36 15.02 5.44 10.54
N ASN A 37 16.28 5.68 10.91
CA ASN A 37 17.34 6.12 9.99
C ASN A 37 17.57 5.20 8.77
N HIS A 38 17.25 3.92 8.88
CA HIS A 38 17.42 2.95 7.80
C HIS A 38 16.26 2.91 6.80
N VAL A 39 15.18 3.66 7.06
CA VAL A 39 13.99 3.74 6.18
C VAL A 39 13.98 5.10 5.48
N PRO A 40 14.11 5.14 4.16
CA PRO A 40 14.06 6.40 3.42
C PRO A 40 12.65 6.97 3.37
N GLU A 41 12.52 8.29 3.25
CA GLU A 41 11.22 8.94 3.04
C GLU A 41 10.57 8.46 1.74
N PRO A 42 9.25 8.20 1.74
CA PRO A 42 8.54 7.78 0.53
C PRO A 42 8.46 8.93 -0.48
N ARG A 43 8.23 8.58 -1.74
CA ARG A 43 7.89 9.56 -2.77
C ARG A 43 6.43 9.98 -2.60
N VAL A 44 6.20 11.28 -2.42
CA VAL A 44 4.86 11.87 -2.33
C VAL A 44 4.55 12.60 -3.63
N PRO A 45 3.38 12.37 -4.28
CA PRO A 45 2.98 13.10 -5.47
C PRO A 45 2.85 14.61 -5.21
N ALA A 46 3.39 15.43 -6.12
CA ALA A 46 3.34 16.90 -5.97
C ALA A 46 1.91 17.46 -6.00
N ASP A 47 1.01 16.78 -6.70
CA ASP A 47 -0.40 17.15 -6.80
C ASP A 47 -1.27 16.60 -5.64
N ASN A 48 -0.66 15.81 -4.75
CA ASN A 48 -1.29 15.32 -3.52
C ASN A 48 -0.32 15.32 -2.34
N PRO A 49 0.21 16.48 -1.90
CA PRO A 49 1.08 16.56 -0.74
C PRO A 49 0.36 16.08 0.52
N MET A 50 1.12 15.51 1.44
CA MET A 50 0.60 15.06 2.73
C MET A 50 0.23 16.24 3.63
N SER A 51 -0.84 16.10 4.41
CA SER A 51 -1.17 16.96 5.55
C SER A 51 -1.94 16.16 6.60
N ALA A 52 -1.89 16.58 7.86
CA ALA A 52 -2.60 15.92 8.95
C ALA A 52 -4.11 15.91 8.71
N ALA A 53 -4.67 17.03 8.22
CA ALA A 53 -6.09 17.14 7.88
C ALA A 53 -6.49 16.15 6.78
N LYS A 54 -5.65 16.01 5.74
CA LYS A 54 -5.92 15.11 4.63
C LYS A 54 -5.84 13.64 5.04
N VAL A 55 -4.89 13.29 5.90
CA VAL A 55 -4.77 11.95 6.47
C VAL A 55 -5.99 11.61 7.33
N GLU A 56 -6.45 12.53 8.19
CA GLU A 56 -7.65 12.32 9.01
C GLU A 56 -8.92 12.21 8.17
N LEU A 57 -9.09 13.06 7.15
CA LEU A 57 -10.19 12.93 6.20
C LEU A 57 -10.16 11.55 5.51
N GLY A 58 -8.98 11.13 5.03
CA GLY A 58 -8.81 9.83 4.39
C GLY A 58 -9.09 8.67 5.32
N ARG A 59 -8.71 8.78 6.61
CA ARG A 59 -9.02 7.79 7.64
C ARG A 59 -10.54 7.63 7.81
N ARG A 60 -11.28 8.73 7.95
CA ARG A 60 -12.74 8.69 8.07
C ARG A 60 -13.41 8.08 6.85
N LEU A 61 -12.99 8.46 5.65
CA LEU A 61 -13.50 7.90 4.40
C LEU A 61 -13.19 6.40 4.25
N PHE A 62 -12.02 5.96 4.68
CA PHE A 62 -11.59 4.56 4.60
C PHE A 62 -12.48 3.61 5.43
N TYR A 63 -13.01 4.10 6.56
CA TYR A 63 -13.88 3.36 7.46
C TYR A 63 -15.39 3.63 7.23
N ASP A 64 -15.75 4.47 6.25
CA ASP A 64 -17.13 4.89 6.02
C ASP A 64 -17.82 4.05 4.94
N THR A 65 -18.82 3.29 5.32
CA THR A 65 -19.60 2.47 4.38
C THR A 65 -20.39 3.30 3.36
N ARG A 66 -20.72 4.56 3.68
CA ARG A 66 -21.47 5.47 2.79
C ARG A 66 -20.74 5.78 1.49
N LEU A 67 -19.42 5.49 1.44
CA LEU A 67 -18.61 5.65 0.23
C LEU A 67 -18.89 4.56 -0.82
N SER A 68 -19.48 3.41 -0.45
CA SER A 68 -19.88 2.40 -1.42
C SER A 68 -21.23 2.71 -2.09
N GLY A 69 -21.45 2.17 -3.27
CA GLY A 69 -22.64 2.41 -4.08
C GLY A 69 -23.94 2.16 -3.32
N ASN A 70 -24.01 1.08 -2.56
CA ASN A 70 -25.19 0.69 -1.77
C ASN A 70 -25.06 0.99 -0.25
N GLY A 71 -23.96 1.61 0.20
CA GLY A 71 -23.75 1.99 1.59
C GLY A 71 -23.44 0.82 2.54
N THR A 72 -23.05 -0.36 2.05
CA THR A 72 -22.91 -1.57 2.89
C THR A 72 -21.49 -1.91 3.29
N ILE A 73 -20.48 -1.48 2.52
CA ILE A 73 -19.07 -1.79 2.76
C ILE A 73 -18.21 -0.53 2.74
N ALA A 74 -17.07 -0.60 3.42
CA ALA A 74 -16.00 0.38 3.42
C ALA A 74 -14.70 -0.28 2.98
N CYS A 75 -13.64 0.48 2.71
CA CYS A 75 -12.30 -0.07 2.48
C CYS A 75 -11.87 -0.99 3.65
N ALA A 76 -12.19 -0.56 4.88
CA ALA A 76 -11.94 -1.34 6.09
C ALA A 76 -12.69 -2.66 6.19
N SER A 77 -13.69 -2.93 5.34
CA SER A 77 -14.38 -4.24 5.29
C SER A 77 -13.47 -5.36 4.76
N CYS A 78 -12.51 -5.00 3.90
CA CYS A 78 -11.52 -5.91 3.30
C CYS A 78 -10.08 -5.63 3.78
N HIS A 79 -9.86 -4.52 4.52
CA HIS A 79 -8.57 -4.11 5.00
C HIS A 79 -8.62 -3.81 6.50
N LEU A 80 -8.63 -4.88 7.32
CA LEU A 80 -8.76 -4.82 8.78
C LEU A 80 -7.40 -4.48 9.42
N GLN A 81 -7.34 -3.42 10.22
CA GLN A 81 -6.11 -3.01 10.91
C GLN A 81 -5.47 -4.14 11.72
N ALA A 82 -6.25 -4.90 12.51
CA ALA A 82 -5.77 -6.01 13.32
C ALA A 82 -5.15 -7.17 12.51
N ARG A 83 -5.26 -7.13 11.17
CA ARG A 83 -4.63 -8.07 10.23
C ARG A 83 -3.67 -7.36 9.27
N ALA A 84 -3.02 -6.31 9.74
CA ALA A 84 -2.14 -5.46 8.94
C ALA A 84 -2.79 -4.99 7.63
N PHE A 85 -4.10 -4.69 7.70
CA PHE A 85 -4.94 -4.25 6.57
C PHE A 85 -5.13 -5.28 5.46
N THR A 86 -5.27 -6.57 5.81
CA THR A 86 -5.92 -7.63 5.04
C THR A 86 -7.22 -8.05 5.72
N ASP A 87 -7.99 -9.02 5.17
CA ASP A 87 -9.26 -9.47 5.77
C ASP A 87 -9.22 -10.90 6.35
N GLY A 88 -8.15 -11.66 6.06
CA GLY A 88 -8.00 -13.05 6.48
C GLY A 88 -8.82 -14.04 5.66
N ARG A 89 -9.35 -13.64 4.50
CA ARG A 89 -10.08 -14.48 3.55
C ARG A 89 -9.24 -14.70 2.30
N ALA A 90 -9.50 -15.79 1.58
CA ALA A 90 -8.88 -15.99 0.27
C ALA A 90 -9.35 -14.92 -0.72
N LEU A 91 -10.65 -14.67 -0.78
CA LEU A 91 -11.30 -13.68 -1.62
C LEU A 91 -12.33 -12.89 -0.79
N ALA A 92 -12.35 -11.58 -0.97
CA ALA A 92 -13.26 -10.69 -0.25
C ALA A 92 -14.59 -10.50 -1.00
N PRO A 93 -15.74 -10.38 -0.30
CA PRO A 93 -17.00 -9.99 -0.94
C PRO A 93 -17.04 -8.47 -1.18
N GLY A 94 -17.40 -8.07 -2.40
CA GLY A 94 -17.73 -6.69 -2.73
C GLY A 94 -19.12 -6.26 -2.27
N SER A 95 -19.52 -5.04 -2.59
CA SER A 95 -20.82 -4.45 -2.20
C SER A 95 -22.04 -5.19 -2.73
N THR A 96 -21.89 -5.95 -3.81
CA THR A 96 -22.93 -6.80 -4.38
C THR A 96 -22.92 -8.23 -3.84
N GLY A 97 -21.92 -8.59 -3.04
CA GLY A 97 -21.65 -9.95 -2.58
C GLY A 97 -20.81 -10.79 -3.55
N ALA A 98 -20.50 -10.29 -4.75
CA ALA A 98 -19.55 -10.93 -5.65
C ALA A 98 -18.16 -10.96 -5.03
N LEU A 99 -17.45 -12.09 -5.19
CA LEU A 99 -16.10 -12.23 -4.62
C LEU A 99 -15.06 -11.56 -5.53
N THR A 100 -14.05 -10.96 -4.92
CA THR A 100 -12.87 -10.46 -5.64
C THR A 100 -12.15 -11.61 -6.34
N HIS A 101 -11.42 -11.31 -7.41
CA HIS A 101 -10.62 -12.34 -8.11
C HIS A 101 -9.34 -12.69 -7.37
N ARG A 102 -8.87 -11.81 -6.49
CA ARG A 102 -7.57 -11.95 -5.82
C ARG A 102 -7.67 -11.64 -4.34
N ASN A 103 -6.70 -12.15 -3.60
CA ASN A 103 -6.57 -11.94 -2.17
C ASN A 103 -6.33 -10.46 -1.85
N PRO A 104 -7.02 -9.87 -0.84
CA PRO A 104 -6.75 -8.52 -0.36
C PRO A 104 -5.31 -8.38 0.13
N GLN A 105 -4.58 -7.43 -0.44
CA GLN A 105 -3.20 -7.17 -0.03
C GLN A 105 -3.14 -6.37 1.26
N ALA A 106 -2.09 -6.62 2.06
CA ALA A 106 -1.72 -5.75 3.16
C ALA A 106 -1.39 -4.34 2.64
N LEU A 107 -1.90 -3.30 3.29
CA LEU A 107 -1.67 -1.91 2.89
C LEU A 107 -0.46 -1.28 3.58
N ALA A 108 0.10 -1.94 4.60
CA ALA A 108 1.27 -1.44 5.32
C ALA A 108 2.42 -1.14 4.34
N ASN A 109 3.03 0.03 4.50
CA ASN A 109 4.14 0.52 3.68
C ASN A 109 3.84 0.62 2.18
N GLY A 110 2.57 0.71 1.78
CA GLY A 110 2.19 0.97 0.40
C GLY A 110 2.80 2.26 -0.19
N ALA A 111 3.19 3.21 0.67
CA ALA A 111 3.87 4.45 0.27
C ALA A 111 5.16 4.25 -0.54
N TRP A 112 5.80 3.09 -0.43
CA TRP A 112 7.06 2.75 -1.10
C TRP A 112 6.91 1.80 -2.29
N ASN A 113 5.70 1.37 -2.63
CA ASN A 113 5.51 0.47 -3.76
C ASN A 113 5.72 1.18 -5.09
N ALA A 114 6.45 0.54 -6.03
CA ALA A 114 6.59 1.02 -7.40
C ALA A 114 5.32 0.80 -8.22
N THR A 115 4.67 -0.36 -8.03
CA THR A 115 3.37 -0.70 -8.63
C THR A 115 2.40 -1.19 -7.57
N TYR A 116 1.12 -1.11 -7.88
CA TYR A 116 0.04 -1.49 -6.98
C TYR A 116 -0.76 -2.66 -7.57
N THR A 117 -1.58 -3.31 -6.73
CA THR A 117 -2.23 -4.59 -7.02
C THR A 117 -1.22 -5.74 -7.21
N TRP A 118 -1.70 -6.91 -7.64
CA TRP A 118 -0.86 -8.10 -7.75
C TRP A 118 -0.03 -8.17 -9.02
N ALA A 119 -0.51 -7.59 -10.15
CA ALA A 119 0.14 -7.81 -11.45
C ALA A 119 -0.03 -6.67 -12.47
N ASN A 120 -0.68 -5.55 -12.11
CA ASN A 120 -0.89 -4.47 -13.07
C ASN A 120 0.30 -3.50 -13.10
N PRO A 121 1.10 -3.46 -14.17
CA PRO A 121 2.28 -2.60 -14.26
C PRO A 121 1.95 -1.11 -14.48
N ALA A 122 0.71 -0.77 -14.85
CA ALA A 122 0.28 0.60 -15.11
C ALA A 122 -0.18 1.36 -13.85
N LEU A 123 -0.43 0.65 -12.74
CA LEU A 123 -0.86 1.26 -11.49
C LEU A 123 0.36 1.68 -10.66
N VAL A 124 0.85 2.88 -10.88
CA VAL A 124 2.10 3.40 -10.28
C VAL A 124 1.87 4.43 -9.18
N SER A 125 0.63 4.69 -8.78
CA SER A 125 0.30 5.55 -7.63
C SER A 125 -0.92 5.04 -6.88
N LEU A 126 -1.02 5.36 -5.58
CA LEU A 126 -2.18 5.02 -4.76
C LEU A 126 -3.46 5.66 -5.30
N GLU A 127 -3.35 6.89 -5.81
CA GLU A 127 -4.49 7.61 -6.39
C GLU A 127 -5.09 6.85 -7.58
N ARG A 128 -4.25 6.34 -8.49
CA ARG A 128 -4.70 5.53 -9.62
C ARG A 128 -5.20 4.16 -9.20
N GLN A 129 -4.56 3.55 -8.21
CA GLN A 129 -5.00 2.26 -7.67
C GLN A 129 -6.39 2.36 -7.04
N MET A 130 -6.72 3.47 -6.35
CA MET A 130 -8.02 3.68 -5.72
C MET A 130 -9.19 3.68 -6.73
N GLU A 131 -8.94 3.97 -8.00
CA GLU A 131 -9.98 3.90 -9.04
C GLU A 131 -10.46 2.46 -9.25
N VAL A 132 -9.60 1.45 -9.02
CA VAL A 132 -9.95 0.03 -9.20
C VAL A 132 -11.05 -0.41 -8.22
N PRO A 133 -10.90 -0.33 -6.89
CA PRO A 133 -11.95 -0.75 -5.97
C PRO A 133 -13.18 0.17 -6.00
N LEU A 134 -13.03 1.45 -6.35
CA LEU A 134 -14.16 2.38 -6.40
C LEU A 134 -15.05 2.13 -7.62
N PHE A 135 -14.47 2.03 -8.82
CA PHE A 135 -15.18 2.08 -10.09
C PHE A 135 -15.13 0.78 -10.90
N GLY A 136 -14.37 -0.22 -10.44
CA GLY A 136 -14.30 -1.51 -11.11
C GLY A 136 -15.66 -2.21 -11.18
N ASP A 137 -15.92 -2.84 -12.33
CA ASP A 137 -17.17 -3.54 -12.64
C ASP A 137 -17.02 -5.07 -12.68
N ASP A 138 -15.78 -5.57 -12.68
CA ASP A 138 -15.47 -7.01 -12.63
C ASP A 138 -14.16 -7.29 -11.86
N PRO A 139 -14.28 -7.71 -10.60
CA PRO A 139 -15.46 -7.77 -9.73
C PRO A 139 -15.88 -6.37 -9.25
N ILE A 140 -17.17 -6.22 -8.94
CA ILE A 140 -17.66 -5.00 -8.28
C ILE A 140 -17.23 -5.05 -6.81
N GLU A 141 -16.34 -4.12 -6.43
CA GLU A 141 -15.95 -3.93 -5.02
C GLU A 141 -16.84 -2.86 -4.37
N MET A 142 -16.49 -1.57 -4.46
CA MET A 142 -17.28 -0.49 -3.85
C MET A 142 -18.54 -0.11 -4.64
N GLY A 143 -18.59 -0.37 -5.94
CA GLY A 143 -19.77 -0.18 -6.79
C GLY A 143 -20.15 1.28 -7.03
N VAL A 144 -19.18 2.17 -7.07
CA VAL A 144 -19.37 3.58 -7.46
C VAL A 144 -19.48 3.66 -8.98
N THR A 145 -20.54 4.30 -9.48
CA THR A 145 -20.82 4.46 -10.91
C THR A 145 -21.15 5.91 -11.24
N ASP A 146 -21.21 6.26 -12.52
CA ASP A 146 -21.65 7.60 -12.91
C ASP A 146 -23.09 7.91 -12.46
N ALA A 147 -23.93 6.90 -12.37
CA ALA A 147 -25.32 7.06 -11.96
C ALA A 147 -25.50 7.36 -10.47
N ASN A 148 -24.64 6.81 -9.58
CA ASN A 148 -24.78 6.97 -8.13
C ASN A 148 -23.74 7.92 -7.50
N ARG A 149 -22.73 8.36 -8.25
CA ARG A 149 -21.63 9.22 -7.75
C ARG A 149 -22.14 10.50 -7.07
N ALA A 150 -23.12 11.17 -7.67
CA ALA A 150 -23.69 12.39 -7.12
C ALA A 150 -24.37 12.15 -5.77
N GLU A 151 -25.13 11.06 -5.65
CA GLU A 151 -25.78 10.65 -4.40
C GLU A 151 -24.76 10.32 -3.31
N ILE A 152 -23.68 9.59 -3.64
CA ILE A 152 -22.61 9.26 -2.68
C ILE A 152 -21.97 10.55 -2.14
N LEU A 153 -21.63 11.50 -3.01
CA LEU A 153 -21.06 12.79 -2.58
C LEU A 153 -22.06 13.58 -1.72
N GLU A 154 -23.36 13.51 -2.00
CA GLU A 154 -24.38 14.14 -1.19
C GLU A 154 -24.52 13.50 0.20
N ARG A 155 -24.43 12.18 0.31
CA ARG A 155 -24.38 11.48 1.60
C ARG A 155 -23.24 12.00 2.51
N LEU A 156 -22.07 12.27 1.91
CA LEU A 156 -20.94 12.86 2.62
C LEU A 156 -21.17 14.35 2.94
N ARG A 157 -21.79 15.11 2.03
CA ARG A 157 -22.06 16.54 2.22
C ARG A 157 -23.04 16.82 3.35
N LEU A 158 -24.01 15.92 3.55
CA LEU A 158 -25.01 16.03 4.60
C LEU A 158 -24.47 15.71 6.01
N ASP A 159 -23.31 15.06 6.11
CA ASP A 159 -22.68 14.79 7.39
C ASP A 159 -21.88 16.03 7.85
N PRO A 160 -22.14 16.54 9.08
CA PRO A 160 -21.49 17.77 9.55
C PRO A 160 -19.97 17.69 9.69
N VAL A 161 -19.40 16.47 9.75
CA VAL A 161 -17.96 16.24 9.88
C VAL A 161 -17.22 16.53 8.57
N TYR A 162 -17.78 16.14 7.41
CA TYR A 162 -17.05 16.16 6.15
C TYR A 162 -16.84 17.55 5.54
N PRO A 163 -17.86 18.44 5.41
CA PRO A 163 -17.66 19.71 4.72
C PRO A 163 -16.53 20.59 5.30
N PRO A 164 -16.38 20.75 6.63
CA PRO A 164 -15.25 21.50 7.17
C PRO A 164 -13.92 20.79 6.97
N LEU A 165 -13.89 19.44 7.10
CA LEU A 165 -12.68 18.66 6.97
C LEU A 165 -12.17 18.63 5.51
N PHE A 166 -13.06 18.56 4.51
CA PHE A 166 -12.70 18.72 3.10
C PHE A 166 -12.10 20.09 2.80
N ARG A 167 -12.70 21.18 3.31
CA ARG A 167 -12.15 22.53 3.16
C ARG A 167 -10.75 22.68 3.79
N GLN A 168 -10.55 22.10 4.97
CA GLN A 168 -9.25 22.11 5.63
C GLN A 168 -8.20 21.29 4.86
N SER A 169 -8.62 20.15 4.29
CA SER A 169 -7.73 19.23 3.57
C SER A 169 -7.34 19.73 2.18
N PHE A 170 -8.21 20.52 1.53
CA PHE A 170 -8.05 21.03 0.17
C PHE A 170 -8.39 22.52 0.11
N PRO A 171 -7.63 23.39 0.79
CA PRO A 171 -7.98 24.82 0.92
C PRO A 171 -7.94 25.57 -0.41
N GLU A 172 -7.16 25.09 -1.39
CA GLU A 172 -7.02 25.71 -2.71
C GLU A 172 -8.14 25.30 -3.70
N ALA A 173 -8.97 24.29 -3.33
CA ALA A 173 -10.00 23.80 -4.22
C ALA A 173 -11.27 24.66 -4.13
N ALA A 174 -11.76 25.15 -5.26
CA ALA A 174 -13.03 25.91 -5.33
C ALA A 174 -14.22 25.02 -4.88
N GLU A 175 -14.22 23.76 -5.27
CA GLU A 175 -15.14 22.70 -4.79
C GLU A 175 -14.31 21.59 -4.15
N PRO A 176 -14.17 21.59 -2.81
CA PRO A 176 -13.30 20.64 -2.12
C PRO A 176 -13.89 19.23 -1.94
N LEU A 177 -15.22 19.06 -2.06
CA LEU A 177 -15.88 17.76 -1.89
C LEU A 177 -16.23 17.17 -3.26
N THR A 178 -15.30 16.45 -3.85
CA THR A 178 -15.42 15.76 -5.13
C THR A 178 -14.88 14.34 -5.02
N MET A 179 -15.15 13.46 -5.98
CA MET A 179 -14.59 12.10 -5.99
C MET A 179 -13.05 12.13 -6.13
N ALA A 180 -12.50 13.11 -6.85
CA ALA A 180 -11.05 13.26 -6.97
C ALA A 180 -10.38 13.57 -5.62
N THR A 181 -10.99 14.44 -4.80
CA THR A 181 -10.47 14.75 -3.46
C THR A 181 -10.73 13.62 -2.46
N VAL A 182 -11.81 12.85 -2.60
CA VAL A 182 -12.03 11.59 -1.86
C VAL A 182 -10.87 10.62 -2.13
N ILE A 183 -10.55 10.37 -3.40
CA ILE A 183 -9.42 9.50 -3.80
C ILE A 183 -8.10 10.02 -3.21
N LYS A 184 -7.81 11.31 -3.34
CA LYS A 184 -6.58 11.91 -2.80
C LYS A 184 -6.48 11.79 -1.28
N ALA A 185 -7.58 11.96 -0.55
CA ALA A 185 -7.60 11.83 0.90
C ALA A 185 -7.38 10.38 1.33
N VAL A 186 -8.08 9.41 0.75
CA VAL A 186 -7.91 7.98 1.07
C VAL A 186 -6.48 7.52 0.71
N ALA A 187 -5.92 7.97 -0.43
CA ALA A 187 -4.53 7.69 -0.80
C ALA A 187 -3.53 8.28 0.21
N ALA A 188 -3.78 9.49 0.73
CA ALA A 188 -2.95 10.08 1.78
C ALA A 188 -3.02 9.27 3.09
N PHE A 189 -4.19 8.80 3.50
CA PHE A 189 -4.33 7.90 4.64
C PHE A 189 -3.59 6.58 4.42
N GLN A 190 -3.79 5.89 3.29
CA GLN A 190 -3.07 4.65 2.98
C GLN A 190 -1.54 4.87 2.99
N ARG A 191 -1.07 6.02 2.46
CA ARG A 191 0.35 6.37 2.47
C ARG A 191 0.88 6.55 3.89
N SER A 192 0.05 6.94 4.86
CA SER A 192 0.41 7.09 6.27
C SER A 192 0.50 5.76 7.03
N ILE A 193 0.02 4.65 6.47
CA ILE A 193 0.07 3.32 7.11
C ILE A 193 1.50 2.78 7.04
N VAL A 194 2.30 3.12 8.05
CA VAL A 194 3.72 2.81 8.12
C VAL A 194 4.02 1.78 9.19
N SER A 195 4.64 0.66 8.81
CA SER A 195 5.07 -0.43 9.66
C SER A 195 6.60 -0.51 9.67
N VAL A 196 7.23 0.02 10.72
CA VAL A 196 8.69 0.14 10.85
C VAL A 196 9.17 -0.04 12.31
N ASP A 197 8.33 -0.62 13.19
CA ASP A 197 8.66 -0.88 14.60
C ASP A 197 8.47 -2.36 14.98
N SER A 198 8.67 -3.27 14.02
CA SER A 198 8.70 -4.70 14.27
C SER A 198 9.89 -5.09 15.17
N ARG A 199 9.88 -6.31 15.72
CA ARG A 199 11.03 -6.82 16.49
C ARG A 199 12.31 -6.81 15.67
N TYR A 200 12.24 -7.11 14.36
CA TYR A 200 13.39 -7.01 13.46
C TYR A 200 13.88 -5.57 13.28
N ASP A 201 12.97 -4.58 13.16
CA ASP A 201 13.37 -3.16 13.10
C ASP A 201 14.07 -2.70 14.38
N ARG A 202 13.58 -3.14 15.53
CA ARG A 202 14.21 -2.86 16.84
C ARG A 202 15.57 -3.54 16.96
N TYR A 203 15.74 -4.73 16.40
CA TYR A 203 17.03 -5.42 16.30
C TYR A 203 18.03 -4.60 15.47
N LEU A 204 17.63 -4.13 14.28
CA LEU A 204 18.48 -3.26 13.44
C LEU A 204 18.89 -1.96 14.12
N GLN A 205 18.08 -1.47 15.05
CA GLN A 205 18.36 -0.26 15.86
C GLN A 205 19.16 -0.57 17.13
N GLY A 206 19.54 -1.82 17.40
CA GLY A 206 20.20 -2.24 18.65
C GLY A 206 19.31 -2.19 19.89
N LYS A 207 17.97 -2.12 19.71
CA LYS A 207 16.99 -2.01 20.82
C LYS A 207 16.39 -3.36 21.23
N ALA A 208 16.60 -4.40 20.46
CA ALA A 208 16.16 -5.77 20.75
C ALA A 208 17.21 -6.78 20.29
N ALA A 209 17.15 -7.99 20.85
CA ALA A 209 17.93 -9.12 20.37
C ALA A 209 17.00 -10.13 19.66
N LEU A 210 17.52 -10.81 18.66
CA LEU A 210 16.91 -12.00 18.10
C LEU A 210 17.31 -13.24 18.87
N SER A 211 16.42 -14.18 19.04
CA SER A 211 16.74 -15.52 19.56
C SER A 211 17.57 -16.33 18.55
N ASP A 212 18.19 -17.43 19.00
CA ASP A 212 18.99 -18.28 18.12
C ASP A 212 18.19 -18.81 16.90
N PRO A 213 16.93 -19.29 17.02
CA PRO A 213 16.12 -19.68 15.86
C PRO A 213 15.85 -18.51 14.89
N GLU A 214 15.51 -17.33 15.42
CA GLU A 214 15.28 -16.12 14.61
C GLU A 214 16.55 -15.70 13.87
N THR A 215 17.70 -15.75 14.51
CA THR A 215 19.00 -15.43 13.91
C THR A 215 19.36 -16.43 12.83
N ARG A 216 19.16 -17.74 13.05
CA ARG A 216 19.39 -18.74 12.00
C ARG A 216 18.43 -18.55 10.82
N GLY A 217 17.14 -18.26 11.09
CA GLY A 217 16.16 -17.95 10.07
C GLY A 217 16.51 -16.70 9.25
N MET A 218 16.97 -15.65 9.91
CA MET A 218 17.48 -14.44 9.26
C MET A 218 18.67 -14.76 8.32
N ASN A 219 19.64 -15.53 8.81
CA ASN A 219 20.80 -15.92 8.01
C ASN A 219 20.40 -16.80 6.80
N LEU A 220 19.41 -17.68 6.97
CA LEU A 220 18.85 -18.43 5.84
C LEU A 220 18.15 -17.52 4.83
N PHE A 221 17.35 -16.57 5.30
CA PHE A 221 16.57 -15.66 4.44
C PHE A 221 17.47 -14.77 3.57
N PHE A 222 18.54 -14.23 4.14
CA PHE A 222 19.49 -13.34 3.46
C PHE A 222 20.71 -14.06 2.87
N GLY A 223 20.83 -15.38 3.05
CA GLY A 223 21.95 -16.17 2.56
C GLY A 223 21.64 -16.93 1.27
N GLU A 224 22.67 -17.43 0.64
CA GLU A 224 22.64 -18.20 -0.62
C GLU A 224 21.92 -19.58 -0.49
N ARG A 225 21.61 -20.03 0.72
CA ARG A 225 20.96 -21.33 0.96
C ARG A 225 19.47 -21.30 0.63
N ALA A 226 18.79 -20.17 0.93
CA ALA A 226 17.34 -20.03 0.71
C ALA A 226 17.01 -18.89 -0.29
N GLU A 227 17.92 -17.95 -0.51
CA GLU A 227 17.86 -16.88 -1.52
C GLU A 227 16.59 -16.03 -1.53
N CYS A 228 15.86 -15.95 -0.40
CA CYS A 228 14.59 -15.23 -0.30
C CYS A 228 14.78 -13.73 -0.57
N HIS A 229 15.97 -13.20 -0.24
CA HIS A 229 16.31 -11.79 -0.35
C HIS A 229 16.37 -11.27 -1.80
N HIS A 230 16.50 -12.11 -2.81
CA HIS A 230 16.51 -11.68 -4.22
C HIS A 230 15.19 -10.99 -4.61
N CYS A 231 14.05 -11.48 -4.10
CA CYS A 231 12.74 -10.86 -4.31
C CYS A 231 12.23 -10.09 -3.09
N HIS A 232 12.83 -10.30 -1.89
CA HIS A 232 12.37 -9.75 -0.62
C HIS A 232 13.50 -9.07 0.18
N GLY A 233 14.52 -8.49 -0.50
CA GLY A 233 15.74 -8.01 0.14
C GLY A 233 15.74 -6.56 0.60
N SER A 234 14.74 -5.76 0.22
CA SER A 234 14.68 -4.36 0.65
C SER A 234 14.26 -4.20 2.13
N PHE A 235 14.35 -2.97 2.66
CA PHE A 235 13.79 -2.68 3.99
C PHE A 235 12.30 -3.00 4.09
N ASN A 236 11.58 -3.00 2.96
CA ASN A 236 10.17 -3.34 2.87
C ASN A 236 9.90 -4.82 2.55
N PHE A 237 10.94 -5.63 2.45
CA PHE A 237 10.86 -7.06 2.12
C PHE A 237 10.09 -7.34 0.82
N ASN A 238 10.35 -6.51 -0.20
CA ASN A 238 9.93 -6.69 -1.59
C ASN A 238 11.04 -6.13 -2.52
N ASP A 239 10.89 -6.30 -3.82
CA ASP A 239 11.87 -5.85 -4.83
C ASP A 239 11.43 -4.62 -5.64
N GLN A 240 10.24 -4.09 -5.37
CA GLN A 240 9.69 -2.92 -6.04
C GLN A 240 9.57 -1.73 -5.08
N VAL A 241 10.70 -1.13 -4.68
CA VAL A 241 10.73 -0.01 -3.73
C VAL A 241 11.06 1.31 -4.40
N VAL A 242 10.20 2.31 -4.17
CA VAL A 242 10.37 3.70 -4.61
C VAL A 242 10.37 4.62 -3.39
N HIS A 243 11.35 5.50 -3.30
CA HIS A 243 11.47 6.50 -2.25
C HIS A 243 11.85 7.87 -2.85
N ALA A 244 11.88 8.93 -2.06
CA ALA A 244 12.11 10.31 -2.52
C ALA A 244 13.40 10.48 -3.38
N ARG A 245 14.41 9.64 -3.16
CA ARG A 245 15.70 9.69 -3.86
C ARG A 245 15.84 8.67 -5.00
N THR A 246 14.83 7.83 -5.27
CA THR A 246 14.87 6.83 -6.34
C THR A 246 14.89 7.53 -7.71
N ARG A 247 15.89 7.23 -8.54
CA ARG A 247 16.04 7.78 -9.88
C ARG A 247 15.45 6.86 -10.93
N GLU A 248 15.72 5.57 -10.82
CA GLU A 248 15.24 4.52 -11.72
C GLU A 248 14.29 3.61 -10.95
N VAL A 249 13.17 3.27 -11.56
CA VAL A 249 12.13 2.44 -10.95
C VAL A 249 12.14 1.09 -11.65
N GLU A 250 12.43 0.05 -10.88
CA GLU A 250 12.31 -1.33 -11.34
C GLU A 250 10.92 -1.87 -11.00
N THR A 251 10.31 -2.58 -11.94
CA THR A 251 8.99 -3.22 -11.78
C THR A 251 9.10 -4.68 -12.16
N LEU A 252 9.48 -5.50 -11.16
CA LEU A 252 9.72 -6.92 -11.34
C LEU A 252 8.48 -7.74 -11.01
N PHE A 253 8.23 -8.76 -11.82
CA PHE A 253 7.13 -9.72 -11.59
C PHE A 253 7.69 -11.14 -11.71
N HIS A 254 7.25 -12.04 -10.85
CA HIS A 254 7.80 -13.38 -10.69
C HIS A 254 6.74 -14.45 -10.75
N ASN A 255 6.98 -15.50 -11.52
CA ASN A 255 6.21 -16.73 -11.46
C ASN A 255 6.86 -17.68 -10.44
N THR A 256 6.17 -17.94 -9.35
CA THR A 256 6.65 -18.80 -8.25
C THR A 256 6.34 -20.28 -8.44
N GLY A 257 5.80 -20.68 -9.60
CA GLY A 257 5.41 -22.06 -9.85
C GLY A 257 4.21 -22.51 -9.00
N LEU A 258 3.22 -21.62 -8.77
CA LEU A 258 2.02 -21.94 -8.01
C LEU A 258 1.10 -22.89 -8.79
N TYR A 259 1.03 -22.73 -10.10
CA TYR A 259 0.20 -23.51 -11.02
C TYR A 259 0.95 -23.95 -12.27
N ASN A 260 0.43 -24.99 -12.92
CA ASN A 260 0.80 -25.48 -14.25
C ASN A 260 -0.30 -26.47 -14.71
N LEU A 261 -1.45 -25.94 -15.12
CA LEU A 261 -2.68 -26.71 -15.31
C LEU A 261 -2.63 -27.65 -16.53
N ASP A 262 -1.91 -27.23 -17.58
CA ASP A 262 -1.81 -27.93 -18.86
C ASP A 262 -0.44 -28.57 -19.12
N GLY A 263 0.48 -28.43 -18.18
CA GLY A 263 1.89 -28.84 -18.36
C GLY A 263 2.73 -27.85 -19.20
N ALA A 264 2.10 -26.81 -19.77
CA ALA A 264 2.73 -25.80 -20.61
C ALA A 264 2.79 -24.41 -19.95
N GLY A 265 2.40 -24.30 -18.68
CA GLY A 265 2.55 -23.08 -17.87
C GLY A 265 1.24 -22.39 -17.52
N ALA A 266 0.07 -22.92 -17.90
CA ALA A 266 -1.21 -22.25 -17.68
C ALA A 266 -1.54 -22.02 -16.21
N TYR A 267 -2.06 -20.83 -15.93
CA TYR A 267 -2.66 -20.40 -14.67
C TYR A 267 -4.18 -20.31 -14.79
N PRO A 268 -4.94 -20.42 -13.68
CA PRO A 268 -6.40 -20.36 -13.72
C PRO A 268 -6.88 -18.96 -14.13
N PHE A 269 -7.89 -18.90 -14.98
CA PHE A 269 -8.59 -17.65 -15.30
C PHE A 269 -9.44 -17.22 -14.07
N PRO A 270 -9.48 -15.92 -13.74
CA PRO A 270 -8.85 -14.76 -14.38
C PRO A 270 -7.45 -14.42 -13.78
N ASN A 271 -6.80 -15.32 -13.05
CA ASN A 271 -5.58 -15.08 -12.28
C ASN A 271 -4.32 -15.51 -13.06
N ARG A 272 -4.11 -14.93 -14.25
CA ARG A 272 -2.97 -15.26 -15.12
C ARG A 272 -1.75 -14.33 -14.95
N GLY A 273 -1.81 -13.41 -13.99
CA GLY A 273 -0.71 -12.50 -13.65
C GLY A 273 -0.45 -11.42 -14.69
N LEU A 274 0.80 -11.07 -14.89
CA LEU A 274 1.23 -10.02 -15.83
C LEU A 274 0.80 -10.32 -17.28
N PHE A 275 0.62 -11.59 -17.63
CA PHE A 275 0.08 -12.00 -18.93
C PHE A 275 -1.23 -11.29 -19.31
N GLU A 276 -2.09 -10.96 -18.34
CA GLU A 276 -3.37 -10.26 -18.58
C GLU A 276 -3.18 -8.87 -19.20
N PHE A 277 -2.01 -8.28 -19.02
CA PHE A 277 -1.67 -6.93 -19.48
C PHE A 277 -0.74 -6.94 -20.70
N THR A 278 0.11 -7.97 -20.84
CA THR A 278 1.12 -8.04 -21.88
C THR A 278 0.80 -9.00 -23.01
N ALA A 279 -0.05 -9.98 -22.75
CA ALA A 279 -0.35 -11.12 -23.64
C ALA A 279 0.92 -11.95 -24.04
N ARG A 280 2.04 -11.78 -23.34
CA ARG A 280 3.28 -12.51 -23.59
C ARG A 280 3.27 -13.82 -22.81
N PRO A 281 3.49 -14.99 -23.44
CA PRO A 281 3.45 -16.29 -22.77
C PRO A 281 4.37 -16.40 -21.56
N GLU A 282 5.56 -15.80 -21.62
CA GLU A 282 6.56 -15.78 -20.54
C GLU A 282 6.10 -15.04 -19.28
N ASP A 283 5.12 -14.16 -19.39
CA ASP A 283 4.54 -13.41 -18.28
C ASP A 283 3.37 -14.16 -17.58
N MET A 284 3.04 -15.38 -18.06
CA MET A 284 2.00 -16.21 -17.46
C MET A 284 2.35 -16.56 -16.02
N GLY A 285 1.46 -16.21 -15.08
CA GLY A 285 1.63 -16.48 -13.66
C GLY A 285 2.68 -15.62 -12.95
N ALA A 286 3.15 -14.55 -13.61
CA ALA A 286 4.07 -13.59 -13.01
C ALA A 286 3.29 -12.55 -12.18
N PHE A 287 3.64 -12.43 -10.90
CA PHE A 287 3.04 -11.51 -9.93
C PHE A 287 4.15 -10.71 -9.22
N ARG A 288 3.78 -9.56 -8.69
CA ARG A 288 4.65 -8.73 -7.87
C ARG A 288 4.99 -9.47 -6.57
N ALA A 289 6.25 -9.38 -6.11
CA ALA A 289 6.62 -9.81 -4.78
C ALA A 289 5.99 -8.86 -3.74
N PRO A 290 5.04 -9.33 -2.90
CA PRO A 290 4.44 -8.48 -1.87
C PRO A 290 5.45 -8.23 -0.75
N SER A 291 5.25 -7.14 0.01
CA SER A 291 5.99 -6.94 1.26
C SER A 291 5.74 -8.11 2.22
N LEU A 292 6.79 -8.59 2.88
CA LEU A 292 6.66 -9.58 3.96
C LEU A 292 6.52 -8.96 5.36
N ARG A 293 6.44 -7.62 5.45
CA ARG A 293 6.13 -7.00 6.72
C ARG A 293 4.75 -7.46 7.19
N ASN A 294 4.69 -7.85 8.45
CA ASN A 294 3.48 -8.42 9.08
C ASN A 294 3.00 -9.75 8.46
N VAL A 295 3.82 -10.45 7.68
CA VAL A 295 3.42 -11.65 6.94
C VAL A 295 2.83 -12.75 7.83
N ALA A 296 3.24 -12.85 9.09
CA ALA A 296 2.71 -13.86 10.03
C ALA A 296 1.22 -13.69 10.36
N VAL A 297 0.64 -12.49 10.17
CA VAL A 297 -0.77 -12.18 10.49
C VAL A 297 -1.64 -11.93 9.25
N THR A 298 -1.07 -12.00 8.04
CA THR A 298 -1.76 -11.64 6.78
C THR A 298 -2.23 -12.85 5.96
N GLY A 299 -2.25 -14.05 6.55
CA GLY A 299 -2.81 -15.21 5.84
C GLY A 299 -4.31 -15.08 5.52
N PRO A 300 -4.84 -15.82 4.52
CA PRO A 300 -4.15 -16.80 3.68
C PRO A 300 -3.26 -16.15 2.62
N TYR A 301 -2.40 -16.95 1.96
CA TYR A 301 -1.27 -16.46 1.18
C TYR A 301 -1.44 -16.70 -0.31
N MET A 302 -0.52 -16.13 -1.11
CA MET A 302 -0.47 -16.03 -2.55
C MET A 302 -1.51 -15.02 -3.10
N HIS A 303 -1.43 -14.76 -4.40
CA HIS A 303 -2.30 -13.78 -5.05
C HIS A 303 -3.79 -14.15 -5.01
N ASP A 304 -4.11 -15.41 -4.77
CA ASP A 304 -5.47 -15.97 -4.73
C ASP A 304 -5.86 -16.55 -3.36
N GLY A 305 -5.02 -16.38 -2.34
CA GLY A 305 -5.27 -16.91 -1.00
C GLY A 305 -5.27 -18.44 -0.92
N SER A 306 -4.73 -19.15 -1.91
CA SER A 306 -4.85 -20.61 -2.03
C SER A 306 -3.96 -21.41 -1.10
N ILE A 307 -3.05 -20.77 -0.35
CA ILE A 307 -2.22 -21.40 0.66
C ILE A 307 -2.59 -20.85 2.04
N ALA A 308 -3.09 -21.72 2.91
CA ALA A 308 -3.69 -21.30 4.18
C ALA A 308 -2.68 -20.84 5.23
N THR A 309 -1.45 -21.38 5.23
CA THR A 309 -0.46 -21.13 6.29
C THR A 309 0.89 -20.73 5.74
N LEU A 310 1.62 -19.90 6.50
CA LEU A 310 2.99 -19.50 6.14
C LEU A 310 3.96 -20.69 6.07
N ALA A 311 3.74 -21.72 6.90
CA ALA A 311 4.51 -22.97 6.83
C ALA A 311 4.34 -23.65 5.47
N ALA A 312 3.10 -23.73 4.96
CA ALA A 312 2.84 -24.32 3.64
C ALA A 312 3.40 -23.47 2.48
N VAL A 313 3.50 -22.14 2.65
CA VAL A 313 4.23 -21.27 1.70
C VAL A 313 5.71 -21.64 1.67
N ILE A 314 6.36 -21.80 2.84
CA ILE A 314 7.76 -22.21 2.93
C ILE A 314 7.96 -23.61 2.33
N ASP A 315 6.99 -24.52 2.52
CA ASP A 315 7.03 -25.84 1.88
C ASP A 315 7.01 -25.73 0.34
N ALA A 316 6.12 -24.91 -0.22
CA ALA A 316 6.05 -24.71 -1.65
C ALA A 316 7.35 -24.12 -2.23
N TYR A 317 7.96 -23.13 -1.57
CA TYR A 317 9.27 -22.58 -1.97
C TYR A 317 10.39 -23.62 -1.82
N SER A 318 10.40 -24.38 -0.70
CA SER A 318 11.38 -25.45 -0.47
C SER A 318 11.35 -26.53 -1.57
N ASP A 319 10.16 -26.81 -2.12
CA ASP A 319 9.96 -27.79 -3.20
C ASP A 319 10.18 -27.19 -4.60
N GLY A 320 10.41 -25.86 -4.72
CA GLY A 320 10.59 -25.14 -5.97
C GLY A 320 9.30 -24.95 -6.75
N GLY A 321 8.16 -24.81 -6.07
CA GLY A 321 6.81 -24.62 -6.60
C GLY A 321 5.80 -25.56 -5.96
N ARG A 322 4.54 -25.48 -6.37
CA ARG A 322 3.43 -26.23 -5.78
C ARG A 322 2.97 -27.37 -6.68
N ALA A 323 2.85 -28.59 -6.12
CA ALA A 323 2.19 -29.72 -6.78
C ALA A 323 0.78 -29.90 -6.25
N ILE A 324 -0.25 -29.81 -7.11
CA ILE A 324 -1.65 -30.06 -6.80
C ILE A 324 -2.05 -31.39 -7.42
N ARG A 325 -2.40 -32.37 -6.60
CA ARG A 325 -2.57 -33.76 -7.03
C ARG A 325 -3.96 -34.08 -7.55
N SER A 326 -4.98 -33.27 -7.23
CA SER A 326 -6.39 -33.55 -7.57
C SER A 326 -7.22 -32.27 -7.68
N GLY A 327 -8.43 -32.38 -8.23
CA GLY A 327 -9.37 -31.29 -8.42
C GLY A 327 -9.14 -30.48 -9.70
N ALA A 328 -9.95 -29.42 -9.90
CA ALA A 328 -9.92 -28.59 -11.10
C ALA A 328 -8.58 -27.85 -11.33
N LEU A 329 -7.83 -27.62 -10.27
CA LEU A 329 -6.53 -26.96 -10.33
C LEU A 329 -5.35 -27.94 -10.32
N LYS A 330 -5.59 -29.24 -10.61
CA LYS A 330 -4.53 -30.27 -10.68
C LYS A 330 -3.44 -29.85 -11.66
N GLY A 331 -2.18 -29.96 -11.21
CA GLY A 331 -1.01 -29.64 -11.99
C GLY A 331 0.26 -29.61 -11.13
N ASP A 332 1.41 -29.57 -11.77
CA ASP A 332 2.71 -29.48 -11.08
C ASP A 332 3.43 -28.17 -11.43
N GLY A 333 3.23 -27.17 -10.58
CA GLY A 333 3.85 -25.85 -10.75
C GLY A 333 5.39 -25.87 -10.64
N ARG A 334 5.97 -26.90 -10.03
CA ARG A 334 7.43 -27.09 -9.98
C ARG A 334 8.03 -27.26 -11.38
N LEU A 335 7.22 -27.74 -12.31
CA LEU A 335 7.58 -27.96 -13.72
C LEU A 335 7.08 -26.86 -14.65
N ASN A 336 6.57 -25.75 -14.11
CA ASN A 336 6.09 -24.64 -14.94
C ASN A 336 7.24 -24.04 -15.76
N PRO A 337 7.15 -23.98 -17.12
CA PRO A 337 8.22 -23.52 -17.97
C PRO A 337 8.49 -21.99 -17.86
N HIS A 338 7.52 -21.21 -17.36
CA HIS A 338 7.63 -19.76 -17.16
C HIS A 338 8.02 -19.40 -15.72
N LYS A 339 8.31 -20.38 -14.89
CA LYS A 339 8.72 -20.16 -13.49
C LYS A 339 10.04 -19.38 -13.45
N SER A 340 10.14 -18.41 -12.52
CA SER A 340 11.37 -17.66 -12.28
C SER A 340 12.55 -18.61 -12.04
N GLY A 341 13.70 -18.32 -12.66
CA GLY A 341 14.92 -19.11 -12.48
C GLY A 341 15.43 -19.18 -11.05
N LEU A 342 15.06 -18.21 -10.21
CA LEU A 342 15.37 -18.18 -8.77
C LEU A 342 14.49 -19.14 -7.94
N ILE A 343 13.39 -19.64 -8.51
CA ILE A 343 12.50 -20.59 -7.83
C ILE A 343 12.93 -22.04 -8.16
N ALA A 344 14.04 -22.43 -7.61
CA ALA A 344 14.54 -23.80 -7.69
C ALA A 344 14.15 -24.62 -6.45
N ARG A 345 14.32 -25.96 -6.52
CA ARG A 345 14.12 -26.80 -5.34
C ARG A 345 15.26 -26.57 -4.33
N ILE A 346 14.94 -25.98 -3.20
CA ILE A 346 15.89 -25.68 -2.11
C ILE A 346 16.10 -26.92 -1.22
N GLY A 347 15.04 -27.68 -0.93
CA GLY A 347 15.09 -28.86 -0.07
C GLY A 347 15.44 -28.53 1.38
N LEU A 348 14.72 -27.58 1.98
CA LEU A 348 14.94 -27.14 3.37
C LEU A 348 14.63 -28.28 4.35
N THR A 349 15.48 -28.44 5.36
CA THR A 349 15.26 -29.37 6.49
C THR A 349 14.09 -28.87 7.37
N PRO A 350 13.46 -29.74 8.17
CA PRO A 350 12.42 -29.31 9.10
C PRO A 350 12.88 -28.23 10.10
N GLN A 351 14.18 -28.23 10.48
CA GLN A 351 14.73 -27.20 11.36
C GLN A 351 14.85 -25.86 10.64
N GLU A 352 15.39 -25.83 9.42
CA GLU A 352 15.50 -24.61 8.60
C GLU A 352 14.13 -23.98 8.35
N LYS A 353 13.09 -24.77 8.08
CA LYS A 353 11.72 -24.29 7.92
C LYS A 353 11.19 -23.62 9.20
N ARG A 354 11.44 -24.22 10.37
CA ARG A 354 11.06 -23.60 11.66
C ARG A 354 11.84 -22.31 11.94
N ASP A 355 13.11 -22.28 11.62
CA ASP A 355 13.95 -21.11 11.81
C ASP A 355 13.49 -19.95 10.89
N LEU A 356 13.16 -20.21 9.63
CA LEU A 356 12.56 -19.22 8.72
C LEU A 356 11.21 -18.69 9.25
N LEU A 357 10.34 -19.56 9.75
CA LEU A 357 9.07 -19.14 10.37
C LEU A 357 9.31 -18.24 11.57
N ALA A 358 10.29 -18.58 12.42
CA ALA A 358 10.65 -17.76 13.57
C ALA A 358 11.12 -16.36 13.12
N PHE A 359 11.97 -16.28 12.11
CA PHE A 359 12.43 -15.00 11.56
C PHE A 359 11.27 -14.19 10.94
N LEU A 360 10.45 -14.79 10.10
CA LEU A 360 9.32 -14.10 9.47
C LEU A 360 8.31 -13.58 10.51
N GLY A 361 8.18 -14.27 11.65
CA GLY A 361 7.41 -13.78 12.80
C GLY A 361 7.93 -12.46 13.38
N THR A 362 9.26 -12.22 13.32
CA THR A 362 9.86 -10.97 13.80
C THR A 362 9.52 -9.74 12.97
N LEU A 363 8.95 -9.93 11.78
CA LEU A 363 8.54 -8.85 10.88
C LEU A 363 7.15 -8.28 11.23
N THR A 364 6.50 -8.80 12.27
CA THR A 364 5.22 -8.28 12.77
C THR A 364 5.44 -7.02 13.60
N ASP A 365 4.75 -5.97 13.25
CA ASP A 365 4.69 -4.69 13.96
C ASP A 365 3.39 -4.64 14.78
N GLU A 366 3.48 -5.06 16.03
CA GLU A 366 2.32 -5.12 16.95
C GLU A 366 1.69 -3.73 17.17
N THR A 367 2.48 -2.66 17.07
CA THR A 367 1.99 -1.29 17.19
C THR A 367 1.03 -0.96 16.05
N LEU A 368 1.36 -1.33 14.82
CA LEU A 368 0.49 -1.10 13.66
C LEU A 368 -0.91 -1.69 13.87
N LEU A 369 -0.99 -2.89 14.47
CA LEU A 369 -2.23 -3.65 14.57
C LEU A 369 -3.27 -3.00 15.50
N THR A 370 -2.85 -2.08 16.37
CA THR A 370 -3.69 -1.53 17.44
C THR A 370 -3.62 -0.01 17.59
N ASP A 371 -2.70 0.68 16.90
CA ASP A 371 -2.48 2.12 17.09
C ASP A 371 -3.72 2.94 16.67
N PRO A 372 -4.22 3.82 17.55
CA PRO A 372 -5.38 4.67 17.27
C PRO A 372 -5.25 5.58 16.04
N ARG A 373 -4.02 5.91 15.63
CA ARG A 373 -3.77 6.72 14.43
C ARG A 373 -4.36 6.13 13.16
N TRP A 374 -4.48 4.80 13.11
CA TRP A 374 -5.01 4.07 11.95
C TRP A 374 -6.31 3.33 12.24
N SER A 375 -6.86 3.43 13.46
CA SER A 375 -8.09 2.75 13.84
C SER A 375 -9.35 3.43 13.30
N ASP A 376 -10.48 2.74 13.39
CA ASP A 376 -11.79 3.24 13.00
C ASP A 376 -12.19 4.45 13.87
N PRO A 377 -12.31 5.66 13.28
CA PRO A 377 -12.66 6.86 14.03
C PRO A 377 -14.12 6.88 14.48
N TRP A 378 -14.97 6.09 13.84
CA TRP A 378 -16.41 6.05 14.14
C TRP A 378 -16.76 5.18 15.34
N GLN A 379 -15.86 4.29 15.79
CA GLN A 379 -16.11 3.46 16.97
C GLN A 379 -16.15 4.27 18.26
N ALA A 380 -15.41 5.35 18.35
CA ALA A 380 -15.40 6.22 19.53
C ALA A 380 -16.61 7.16 19.60
N GLU A 381 -17.35 7.31 18.48
CA GLU A 381 -18.50 8.20 18.33
C GLU A 381 -19.83 7.43 18.40
N ARG A 382 -19.82 6.08 18.50
CA ARG A 382 -20.96 5.19 18.70
C ARG A 382 -21.05 4.76 20.16
#